data_c48c9128d31a22fafea1284598143162
#
_entry.id   c48c9128d31a22fafea1284598143162
#
_cell.length_a   1.000
_cell.length_b   1.000
_cell.length_c   1.000
_cell.angle_alpha   90.00
_cell.angle_beta   90.00
_cell.angle_gamma   90.00
#
_symmetry.space_group_name_H-M   'P 1'
#
loop_
_entity.id
_entity.type
_entity.pdbx_description
1 polymer ?
#
loop_
_entity_poly.entity_id
_entity_poly.type
_entity_poly.pdbx_seq_one_letter_code
_entity_poly.pdbx_strand_id
1 'polypeptide(L)'
;LQKSLASKRKALEAALTGYREAAGYRVASVTTLATFETAELYRTLGRDIMQSERPKKLNAEELEAYDSLLEEQAFPFEEQAIETHGVNIARVSEGLYDAGIRKSYVALAEMSPGRFAKTEMTQAPVDRPSAFAASGQAQAASRIESEFARALGLLRANDTTQASLEFELLTQSQPELAAPYFNLGMVLRQREQYAESAAA
;
A
#
# COMPACT_ATOMS: atom_id res chain seq x y z
N LEU A 1 -22.49 29.18 -1.69
CA LEU A 1 -22.17 27.76 -1.67
C LEU A 1 -22.53 27.05 -2.99
N GLN A 2 -23.79 27.06 -3.44
CA GLN A 2 -24.22 26.29 -4.62
C GLN A 2 -23.46 26.64 -5.92
N LYS A 3 -23.23 27.94 -6.21
CA LYS A 3 -22.46 28.36 -7.39
C LYS A 3 -20.99 27.92 -7.31
N SER A 4 -20.38 27.99 -6.13
CA SER A 4 -19.00 27.54 -5.90
C SER A 4 -18.89 26.03 -6.06
N LEU A 5 -19.84 25.24 -5.53
CA LEU A 5 -19.87 23.79 -5.65
C LEU A 5 -20.08 23.35 -7.11
N ALA A 6 -20.97 24.02 -7.85
CA ALA A 6 -21.17 23.74 -9.27
C ALA A 6 -19.90 24.01 -10.11
N SER A 7 -19.17 25.10 -9.81
CA SER A 7 -17.88 25.40 -10.45
C SER A 7 -16.82 24.36 -10.14
N LYS A 8 -16.74 23.93 -8.87
CA LYS A 8 -15.81 22.85 -8.45
C LYS A 8 -16.12 21.51 -9.11
N ARG A 9 -17.41 21.13 -9.19
CA ARG A 9 -17.81 19.91 -9.89
C ARG A 9 -17.43 19.93 -11.38
N LYS A 10 -17.62 21.05 -12.06
CA LYS A 10 -17.21 21.20 -13.46
C LYS A 10 -15.68 21.09 -13.62
N ALA A 11 -14.92 21.69 -12.72
CA ALA A 11 -13.46 21.57 -12.73
C ALA A 11 -13.00 20.13 -12.44
N LEU A 12 -13.66 19.44 -11.50
CA LEU A 12 -13.43 18.02 -11.22
C LEU A 12 -13.66 17.16 -12.48
N GLU A 13 -14.78 17.30 -13.17
CA GLU A 13 -15.09 16.54 -14.39
C GLU A 13 -14.03 16.74 -15.48
N ALA A 14 -13.56 17.97 -15.66
CA ALA A 14 -12.48 18.26 -16.60
C ALA A 14 -11.15 17.59 -16.21
N ALA A 15 -10.79 17.63 -14.94
CA ALA A 15 -9.59 16.98 -14.42
C ALA A 15 -9.68 15.44 -14.51
N LEU A 16 -10.83 14.85 -14.16
CA LEU A 16 -11.08 13.41 -14.29
C LEU A 16 -10.94 12.93 -15.74
N THR A 17 -11.39 13.76 -16.70
CA THR A 17 -11.23 13.46 -18.12
C THR A 17 -9.75 13.42 -18.50
N GLY A 18 -8.95 14.42 -18.09
CA GLY A 18 -7.52 14.44 -18.36
C GLY A 18 -6.77 13.26 -17.73
N TYR A 19 -7.07 12.88 -16.49
CA TYR A 19 -6.44 11.72 -15.87
C TYR A 19 -6.86 10.38 -16.51
N ARG A 20 -8.10 10.28 -16.99
CA ARG A 20 -8.55 9.11 -17.75
C ARG A 20 -7.79 8.97 -19.07
N GLU A 21 -7.59 10.07 -19.78
CA GLU A 21 -6.77 10.10 -20.99
C GLU A 21 -5.33 9.71 -20.70
N ALA A 22 -4.72 10.26 -19.64
CA ALA A 22 -3.36 9.91 -19.22
C ALA A 22 -3.24 8.41 -18.89
N ALA A 23 -4.17 7.84 -18.17
CA ALA A 23 -4.20 6.40 -17.87
C ALA A 23 -4.36 5.55 -19.15
N GLY A 24 -5.02 6.08 -20.18
CA GLY A 24 -5.22 5.44 -21.49
C GLY A 24 -3.93 5.17 -22.28
N TYR A 25 -2.82 5.86 -21.97
CA TYR A 25 -1.51 5.59 -22.57
C TYR A 25 -0.89 4.25 -22.15
N ARG A 26 -1.44 3.59 -21.12
CA ARG A 26 -1.00 2.27 -20.61
C ARG A 26 0.48 2.22 -20.19
N VAL A 27 1.03 3.34 -19.78
CA VAL A 27 2.34 3.40 -19.12
C VAL A 27 2.09 3.21 -17.61
N ALA A 28 2.64 2.17 -17.04
CA ALA A 28 2.33 1.75 -15.65
C ALA A 28 2.43 2.90 -14.65
N SER A 29 3.56 3.62 -14.61
CA SER A 29 3.77 4.74 -13.69
C SER A 29 2.84 5.93 -13.93
N VAL A 30 2.40 6.16 -15.17
CA VAL A 30 1.43 7.19 -15.50
C VAL A 30 0.04 6.77 -15.05
N THR A 31 -0.33 5.51 -15.28
CA THR A 31 -1.63 4.97 -14.88
C THR A 31 -1.80 4.97 -13.36
N THR A 32 -0.80 4.52 -12.61
CA THR A 32 -0.87 4.50 -11.14
C THR A 32 -0.92 5.90 -10.55
N LEU A 33 -0.13 6.84 -11.09
CA LEU A 33 -0.16 8.22 -10.65
C LEU A 33 -1.49 8.90 -11.01
N ALA A 34 -2.01 8.72 -12.23
CA ALA A 34 -3.31 9.25 -12.63
C ALA A 34 -4.46 8.69 -11.78
N THR A 35 -4.40 7.41 -11.41
CA THR A 35 -5.37 6.80 -10.49
C THR A 35 -5.28 7.41 -9.09
N PHE A 36 -4.07 7.62 -8.57
CA PHE A 36 -3.85 8.31 -7.29
C PHE A 36 -4.43 9.73 -7.31
N GLU A 37 -4.08 10.54 -8.31
CA GLU A 37 -4.55 11.92 -8.42
C GLU A 37 -6.09 11.99 -8.59
N THR A 38 -6.68 11.03 -9.31
CA THR A 38 -8.14 10.90 -9.41
C THR A 38 -8.78 10.70 -8.03
N ALA A 39 -8.23 9.82 -7.20
CA ALA A 39 -8.71 9.59 -5.84
C ALA A 39 -8.57 10.84 -4.97
N GLU A 40 -7.43 11.54 -5.05
CA GLU A 40 -7.20 12.77 -4.30
C GLU A 40 -8.13 13.92 -4.72
N LEU A 41 -8.58 13.96 -5.97
CA LEU A 41 -9.61 14.92 -6.39
C LEU A 41 -10.95 14.66 -5.68
N TYR A 42 -11.38 13.41 -5.58
CA TYR A 42 -12.59 13.06 -4.84
C TYR A 42 -12.42 13.37 -3.35
N ARG A 43 -11.32 12.95 -2.74
CA ARG A 43 -10.99 13.26 -1.33
C ARG A 43 -11.01 14.76 -1.05
N THR A 44 -10.44 15.55 -1.95
CA THR A 44 -10.41 17.02 -1.81
C THR A 44 -11.79 17.62 -1.88
N LEU A 45 -12.63 17.16 -2.81
CA LEU A 45 -14.00 17.68 -2.91
C LEU A 45 -14.85 17.33 -1.67
N GLY A 46 -14.77 16.11 -1.17
CA GLY A 46 -15.42 15.72 0.09
C GLY A 46 -14.99 16.59 1.27
N ARG A 47 -13.68 16.77 1.44
CA ARG A 47 -13.13 17.65 2.47
C ARG A 47 -13.59 19.11 2.30
N ASP A 48 -13.61 19.64 1.10
CA ASP A 48 -14.06 21.01 0.82
C ASP A 48 -15.54 21.22 1.14
N ILE A 49 -16.39 20.20 0.94
CA ILE A 49 -17.80 20.21 1.37
C ILE A 49 -17.86 20.29 2.90
N MET A 50 -17.15 19.44 3.61
CA MET A 50 -17.12 19.40 5.07
C MET A 50 -16.55 20.69 5.69
N GLN A 51 -15.57 21.32 5.06
CA GLN A 51 -14.94 22.56 5.53
C GLN A 51 -15.64 23.83 5.02
N SER A 52 -16.77 23.70 4.32
CA SER A 52 -17.50 24.87 3.82
C SER A 52 -18.02 25.75 4.94
N GLU A 53 -18.12 27.05 4.69
CA GLU A 53 -18.62 28.02 5.68
C GLU A 53 -20.06 27.68 6.10
N ARG A 54 -20.32 27.72 7.41
CA ARG A 54 -21.65 27.54 8.00
C ARG A 54 -22.44 28.86 7.89
N PRO A 55 -23.75 28.80 7.67
CA PRO A 55 -24.62 29.97 7.71
C PRO A 55 -24.58 30.65 9.10
N LYS A 56 -24.46 31.98 9.12
CA LYS A 56 -24.19 32.77 10.35
C LYS A 56 -25.34 32.86 11.37
N LYS A 57 -26.52 32.34 11.06
CA LYS A 57 -27.76 32.54 11.88
C LYS A 57 -28.42 31.24 12.30
N LEU A 58 -27.68 30.13 12.34
CA LEU A 58 -28.21 28.85 12.78
C LEU A 58 -28.14 28.76 14.32
N ASN A 59 -29.19 28.23 14.94
CA ASN A 59 -29.14 27.76 16.32
C ASN A 59 -28.38 26.41 16.41
N ALA A 60 -28.21 25.85 17.60
CA ALA A 60 -27.43 24.63 17.80
C ALA A 60 -28.02 23.40 17.05
N GLU A 61 -29.34 23.23 17.10
CA GLU A 61 -30.01 22.11 16.44
C GLU A 61 -29.96 22.25 14.92
N GLU A 62 -30.15 23.46 14.41
CA GLU A 62 -30.03 23.76 12.97
C GLU A 62 -28.60 23.58 12.46
N LEU A 63 -27.60 23.89 13.29
CA LEU A 63 -26.20 23.67 12.95
C LEU A 63 -25.89 22.17 12.87
N GLU A 64 -26.32 21.37 13.83
CA GLU A 64 -26.16 19.91 13.82
C GLU A 64 -26.84 19.27 12.58
N ALA A 65 -28.07 19.69 12.30
CA ALA A 65 -28.77 19.23 11.09
C ALA A 65 -28.04 19.64 9.80
N TYR A 66 -27.46 20.85 9.77
CA TYR A 66 -26.67 21.31 8.62
C TYR A 66 -25.37 20.52 8.45
N ASP A 67 -24.66 20.22 9.54
CA ASP A 67 -23.44 19.41 9.52
C ASP A 67 -23.74 17.98 9.04
N SER A 68 -24.84 17.36 9.50
CA SER A 68 -25.29 16.05 9.02
C SER A 68 -25.59 16.06 7.50
N LEU A 69 -26.19 17.12 6.99
CA LEU A 69 -26.41 17.28 5.54
C LEU A 69 -25.08 17.41 4.77
N LEU A 70 -24.07 18.06 5.34
CA LEU A 70 -22.74 18.14 4.72
C LEU A 70 -22.05 16.79 4.69
N GLU A 71 -22.15 16.03 5.78
CA GLU A 71 -21.64 14.66 5.87
C GLU A 71 -22.30 13.77 4.80
N GLU A 72 -23.62 13.80 4.69
CA GLU A 72 -24.36 13.04 3.67
C GLU A 72 -23.91 13.42 2.24
N GLN A 73 -23.63 14.70 2.00
CA GLN A 73 -23.16 15.16 0.68
C GLN A 73 -21.68 14.86 0.42
N ALA A 74 -20.84 14.80 1.46
CA ALA A 74 -19.41 14.51 1.34
C ALA A 74 -19.13 13.01 1.21
N PHE A 75 -19.94 12.19 1.87
CA PHE A 75 -19.77 10.73 1.98
C PHE A 75 -19.54 10.01 0.63
N PRO A 76 -20.33 10.27 -0.44
CA PRO A 76 -20.11 9.60 -1.73
C PRO A 76 -18.73 9.89 -2.34
N PHE A 77 -18.18 11.08 -2.08
CA PHE A 77 -16.84 11.45 -2.57
C PHE A 77 -15.73 10.78 -1.76
N GLU A 78 -15.94 10.62 -0.46
CA GLU A 78 -15.01 9.89 0.39
C GLU A 78 -14.97 8.40 0.02
N GLU A 79 -16.14 7.77 -0.17
CA GLU A 79 -16.23 6.39 -0.66
C GLU A 79 -15.55 6.22 -2.01
N GLN A 80 -15.79 7.14 -2.96
CA GLN A 80 -15.19 7.09 -4.29
C GLN A 80 -13.65 7.25 -4.22
N ALA A 81 -13.14 8.06 -3.29
CA ALA A 81 -11.71 8.20 -3.07
C ALA A 81 -11.11 6.89 -2.54
N ILE A 82 -11.72 6.28 -1.52
CA ILE A 82 -11.29 5.00 -0.95
C ILE A 82 -11.31 3.90 -2.01
N GLU A 83 -12.38 3.79 -2.78
CA GLU A 83 -12.50 2.80 -3.86
C GLU A 83 -11.41 2.99 -4.92
N THR A 84 -11.17 4.23 -5.36
CA THR A 84 -10.18 4.54 -6.40
C THR A 84 -8.76 4.26 -5.92
N HIS A 85 -8.41 4.60 -4.67
CA HIS A 85 -7.15 4.18 -4.07
C HIS A 85 -7.06 2.66 -3.96
N GLY A 86 -8.17 1.98 -3.63
CA GLY A 86 -8.26 0.53 -3.57
C GLY A 86 -7.94 -0.14 -4.91
N VAL A 87 -8.45 0.40 -6.02
CA VAL A 87 -8.10 -0.05 -7.38
C VAL A 87 -6.60 0.09 -7.64
N ASN A 88 -5.98 1.16 -7.13
CA ASN A 88 -4.55 1.37 -7.34
C ASN A 88 -3.70 0.34 -6.57
N ILE A 89 -4.01 0.10 -5.30
CA ILE A 89 -3.26 -0.89 -4.49
C ILE A 89 -3.49 -2.33 -4.93
N ALA A 90 -4.62 -2.65 -5.56
CA ALA A 90 -4.90 -3.99 -6.07
C ALA A 90 -3.88 -4.45 -7.13
N ARG A 91 -3.22 -3.51 -7.83
CA ARG A 91 -2.17 -3.79 -8.81
C ARG A 91 -0.91 -4.42 -8.21
N VAL A 92 -0.74 -4.34 -6.89
CA VAL A 92 0.38 -5.02 -6.20
C VAL A 92 0.31 -6.53 -6.40
N SER A 93 -0.89 -7.11 -6.43
CA SER A 93 -1.06 -8.54 -6.72
C SER A 93 -0.64 -8.94 -8.14
N GLU A 94 -0.50 -7.96 -9.05
CA GLU A 94 -0.02 -8.13 -10.42
C GLU A 94 1.50 -7.85 -10.53
N GLY A 95 2.20 -7.69 -9.39
CA GLY A 95 3.63 -7.41 -9.32
C GLY A 95 4.00 -5.94 -9.58
N LEU A 96 3.03 -5.02 -9.59
CA LEU A 96 3.29 -3.59 -9.79
C LEU A 96 3.33 -2.86 -8.46
N TYR A 97 4.45 -2.20 -8.16
CA TYR A 97 4.59 -1.32 -7.00
C TYR A 97 5.46 -0.10 -7.34
N ASP A 98 4.88 1.08 -7.27
CA ASP A 98 5.55 2.33 -7.59
C ASP A 98 5.13 3.49 -6.66
N ALA A 99 5.57 4.70 -6.97
CA ALA A 99 5.27 5.88 -6.18
C ALA A 99 3.77 6.20 -6.10
N GLY A 100 2.99 5.96 -7.16
CA GLY A 100 1.53 6.17 -7.18
C GLY A 100 0.82 5.20 -6.24
N ILE A 101 1.19 3.93 -6.27
CA ILE A 101 0.65 2.90 -5.39
C ILE A 101 1.03 3.17 -3.94
N ARG A 102 2.30 3.50 -3.66
CA ARG A 102 2.76 3.86 -2.31
C ARG A 102 1.96 5.04 -1.73
N LYS A 103 1.73 6.09 -2.52
CA LYS A 103 0.91 7.23 -2.10
C LYS A 103 -0.53 6.81 -1.80
N SER A 104 -1.11 5.88 -2.57
CA SER A 104 -2.45 5.35 -2.32
C SER A 104 -2.55 4.59 -1.00
N TYR A 105 -1.53 3.82 -0.63
CA TYR A 105 -1.48 3.18 0.69
C TYR A 105 -1.46 4.20 1.83
N VAL A 106 -0.67 5.27 1.71
CA VAL A 106 -0.61 6.33 2.72
C VAL A 106 -1.97 7.02 2.86
N ALA A 107 -2.60 7.38 1.73
CA ALA A 107 -3.91 8.00 1.74
C ALA A 107 -4.98 7.10 2.37
N LEU A 108 -5.00 5.81 2.05
CA LEU A 108 -5.92 4.84 2.64
C LEU A 108 -5.69 4.64 4.14
N ALA A 109 -4.43 4.67 4.60
CA ALA A 109 -4.11 4.58 6.02
C ALA A 109 -4.66 5.78 6.81
N GLU A 110 -4.70 6.97 6.20
CA GLU A 110 -5.31 8.17 6.79
C GLU A 110 -6.84 8.15 6.74
N MET A 111 -7.43 7.73 5.60
CA MET A 111 -8.88 7.75 5.40
C MET A 111 -9.60 6.61 6.13
N SER A 112 -8.98 5.45 6.22
CA SER A 112 -9.55 4.26 6.86
C SER A 112 -8.49 3.52 7.71
N PRO A 113 -8.06 4.13 8.84
CA PRO A 113 -6.95 3.60 9.63
C PRO A 113 -7.22 2.21 10.19
N GLY A 114 -8.44 1.89 10.58
CA GLY A 114 -8.81 0.56 11.07
C GLY A 114 -8.56 -0.56 10.06
N ARG A 115 -8.58 -0.24 8.77
CA ARG A 115 -8.36 -1.20 7.68
C ARG A 115 -6.94 -1.17 7.14
N PHE A 116 -6.34 0.01 7.00
CA PHE A 116 -5.09 0.20 6.26
C PHE A 116 -3.90 0.70 7.09
N ALA A 117 -4.11 1.31 8.27
CA ALA A 117 -3.01 1.72 9.15
C ALA A 117 -2.56 0.57 10.07
N LYS A 118 -2.45 -0.63 9.53
CA LYS A 118 -1.87 -1.76 10.27
C LYS A 118 -0.38 -1.53 10.41
N THR A 119 0.07 -1.35 11.64
CA THR A 119 1.51 -1.38 11.93
C THR A 119 1.95 -2.83 11.81
N GLU A 120 2.74 -3.12 10.78
CA GLU A 120 3.45 -4.39 10.75
C GLU A 120 4.39 -4.43 11.95
N MET A 121 4.16 -5.38 12.84
CA MET A 121 5.15 -5.67 13.87
C MET A 121 6.39 -6.20 13.16
N THR A 122 7.54 -5.59 13.41
CA THR A 122 8.83 -6.11 12.97
C THR A 122 8.99 -7.48 13.60
N GLN A 123 8.71 -8.53 12.86
CA GLN A 123 9.03 -9.86 13.31
C GLN A 123 10.55 -10.01 13.25
N ALA A 124 11.11 -10.65 14.26
CA ALA A 124 12.50 -11.06 14.21
C ALA A 124 12.71 -12.04 13.03
N PRO A 125 13.88 -12.05 12.39
CA PRO A 125 14.20 -13.04 11.39
C PRO A 125 13.91 -14.46 11.91
N VAL A 126 13.40 -15.34 11.03
CA VAL A 126 13.16 -16.73 11.40
C VAL A 126 14.51 -17.41 11.59
N ASP A 127 14.78 -17.86 12.81
CA ASP A 127 16.08 -18.42 13.19
C ASP A 127 16.30 -19.86 12.76
N ARG A 128 15.23 -20.59 12.47
CA ARG A 128 15.30 -22.01 12.06
C ARG A 128 14.33 -22.34 10.94
N PRO A 129 14.79 -22.98 9.87
CA PRO A 129 13.87 -23.57 8.89
C PRO A 129 13.17 -24.77 9.51
N SER A 130 11.85 -24.69 9.68
CA SER A 130 11.05 -25.66 10.47
C SER A 130 10.83 -27.04 9.83
N ALA A 131 11.40 -27.34 8.67
CA ALA A 131 10.99 -28.49 7.86
C ALA A 131 11.97 -29.68 7.79
N PHE A 132 13.08 -29.70 8.53
CA PHE A 132 14.07 -30.78 8.39
C PHE A 132 13.86 -32.06 9.21
N ALA A 133 12.76 -32.15 9.95
CA ALA A 133 12.55 -33.29 10.84
C ALA A 133 12.13 -34.60 10.12
N ALA A 134 11.89 -34.60 8.80
CA ALA A 134 11.21 -35.70 8.13
C ALA A 134 12.03 -36.47 7.08
N SER A 135 13.21 -36.01 6.66
CA SER A 135 14.02 -36.74 5.64
C SER A 135 15.33 -37.24 6.21
N GLY A 136 15.57 -38.55 6.12
CA GLY A 136 16.75 -39.25 6.61
C GLY A 136 18.11 -38.87 5.98
N GLN A 137 18.28 -37.62 5.60
CA GLN A 137 19.51 -37.04 5.02
C GLN A 137 20.13 -36.03 5.97
N ALA A 138 20.62 -36.51 7.11
CA ALA A 138 21.22 -35.67 8.15
C ALA A 138 22.37 -34.75 7.65
N GLN A 139 23.12 -35.18 6.64
CA GLN A 139 24.23 -34.36 6.08
C GLN A 139 23.73 -33.21 5.19
N ALA A 140 22.69 -33.43 4.39
CA ALA A 140 22.08 -32.38 3.59
C ALA A 140 21.40 -31.32 4.47
N ALA A 141 20.70 -31.75 5.52
CA ALA A 141 20.07 -30.90 6.51
C ALA A 141 21.12 -29.99 7.21
N SER A 142 22.25 -30.55 7.65
CA SER A 142 23.33 -29.79 8.29
C SER A 142 23.96 -28.74 7.38
N ARG A 143 24.09 -29.02 6.06
CA ARG A 143 24.59 -28.06 5.09
C ARG A 143 23.62 -26.89 4.93
N ILE A 144 22.35 -27.16 4.73
CA ILE A 144 21.34 -26.12 4.56
C ILE A 144 21.18 -25.27 5.82
N GLU A 145 21.26 -25.89 7.01
CA GLU A 145 21.27 -25.16 8.28
C GLU A 145 22.47 -24.21 8.38
N SER A 146 23.66 -24.64 7.92
CA SER A 146 24.85 -23.79 7.93
C SER A 146 24.78 -22.65 6.91
N GLU A 147 24.23 -22.88 5.71
CA GLU A 147 24.00 -21.85 4.70
C GLU A 147 22.95 -20.84 5.18
N PHE A 148 21.87 -21.31 5.79
CA PHE A 148 20.84 -20.45 6.38
C PHE A 148 21.39 -19.62 7.54
N ALA A 149 22.17 -20.22 8.45
CA ALA A 149 22.81 -19.50 9.55
C ALA A 149 23.77 -18.42 9.05
N ARG A 150 24.50 -18.67 7.96
CA ARG A 150 25.36 -17.69 7.31
C ARG A 150 24.56 -16.50 6.78
N ALA A 151 23.48 -16.76 6.04
CA ALA A 151 22.60 -15.72 5.52
C ALA A 151 21.98 -14.86 6.65
N LEU A 152 21.57 -15.49 7.75
CA LEU A 152 21.11 -14.79 8.97
C LEU A 152 22.21 -13.94 9.61
N GLY A 153 23.45 -14.44 9.64
CA GLY A 153 24.60 -13.68 10.15
C GLY A 153 24.82 -12.39 9.36
N LEU A 154 24.75 -12.47 8.03
CA LEU A 154 24.84 -11.31 7.13
C LEU A 154 23.70 -10.31 7.37
N LEU A 155 22.47 -10.79 7.50
CA LEU A 155 21.32 -9.94 7.81
C LEU A 155 21.49 -9.22 9.17
N ARG A 156 21.93 -9.92 10.20
CA ARG A 156 22.22 -9.33 11.52
C ARG A 156 23.37 -8.33 11.49
N ALA A 157 24.36 -8.55 10.61
CA ALA A 157 25.45 -7.60 10.37
C ALA A 157 25.03 -6.40 9.49
N ASN A 158 23.75 -6.32 9.10
CA ASN A 158 23.20 -5.31 8.19
C ASN A 158 23.83 -5.32 6.78
N ASP A 159 24.45 -6.42 6.37
CA ASP A 159 24.89 -6.63 5.00
C ASP A 159 23.73 -7.18 4.16
N THR A 160 22.78 -6.28 3.86
CA THR A 160 21.55 -6.63 3.15
C THR A 160 21.80 -7.10 1.73
N THR A 161 22.88 -6.67 1.09
CA THR A 161 23.22 -7.08 -0.28
C THR A 161 23.65 -8.55 -0.32
N GLN A 162 24.56 -8.96 0.53
CA GLN A 162 24.99 -10.36 0.58
C GLN A 162 23.91 -11.26 1.18
N ALA A 163 23.17 -10.78 2.18
CA ALA A 163 22.04 -11.52 2.75
C ALA A 163 20.96 -11.84 1.71
N SER A 164 20.60 -10.88 0.83
CA SER A 164 19.61 -11.14 -0.24
C SER A 164 20.08 -12.24 -1.19
N LEU A 165 21.32 -12.20 -1.64
CA LEU A 165 21.88 -13.23 -2.54
C LEU A 165 21.88 -14.63 -1.91
N GLU A 166 22.27 -14.74 -0.63
CA GLU A 166 22.27 -16.01 0.07
C GLU A 166 20.84 -16.57 0.28
N PHE A 167 19.88 -15.72 0.63
CA PHE A 167 18.50 -16.15 0.75
C PHE A 167 17.88 -16.49 -0.61
N GLU A 168 18.20 -15.76 -1.70
CA GLU A 168 17.78 -16.13 -3.06
C GLU A 168 18.29 -17.51 -3.47
N LEU A 169 19.56 -17.81 -3.21
CA LEU A 169 20.13 -19.14 -3.47
C LEU A 169 19.43 -20.24 -2.66
N LEU A 170 19.04 -19.94 -1.41
CA LEU A 170 18.30 -20.88 -0.58
C LEU A 170 16.86 -21.08 -1.08
N THR A 171 16.17 -20.04 -1.56
CA THR A 171 14.83 -20.19 -2.15
C THR A 171 14.84 -21.01 -3.44
N GLN A 172 15.91 -20.88 -4.25
CA GLN A 172 16.07 -21.66 -5.48
C GLN A 172 16.44 -23.14 -5.20
N SER A 173 17.29 -23.37 -4.22
CA SER A 173 17.75 -24.74 -3.88
C SER A 173 16.76 -25.51 -3.01
N GLN A 174 15.92 -24.82 -2.25
CA GLN A 174 14.97 -25.37 -1.28
C GLN A 174 13.62 -24.67 -1.36
N PRO A 175 12.90 -24.79 -2.49
CA PRO A 175 11.65 -24.05 -2.73
C PRO A 175 10.51 -24.39 -1.77
N GLU A 176 10.59 -25.52 -1.05
CA GLU A 176 9.61 -25.92 -0.05
C GLU A 176 9.80 -25.28 1.32
N LEU A 177 10.94 -24.58 1.56
CA LEU A 177 11.21 -23.94 2.84
C LEU A 177 10.69 -22.52 2.88
N ALA A 178 9.72 -22.24 3.73
CA ALA A 178 9.15 -20.90 3.88
C ALA A 178 10.11 -19.87 4.53
N ALA A 179 11.01 -20.32 5.43
CA ALA A 179 11.89 -19.44 6.16
C ALA A 179 12.86 -18.59 5.29
N PRO A 180 13.52 -19.13 4.24
CA PRO A 180 14.30 -18.33 3.31
C PRO A 180 13.50 -17.24 2.61
N TYR A 181 12.29 -17.54 2.13
CA TYR A 181 11.41 -16.55 1.49
C TYR A 181 11.03 -15.43 2.44
N PHE A 182 10.65 -15.77 3.67
CA PHE A 182 10.30 -14.78 4.68
C PHE A 182 11.47 -13.83 4.96
N ASN A 183 12.67 -14.37 5.18
CA ASN A 183 13.84 -13.55 5.46
C ASN A 183 14.29 -12.75 4.24
N LEU A 184 14.17 -13.28 3.03
CA LEU A 184 14.40 -12.54 1.78
C LEU A 184 13.45 -11.36 1.67
N GLY A 185 12.16 -11.57 1.91
CA GLY A 185 11.16 -10.49 1.91
C GLY A 185 11.50 -9.39 2.92
N MET A 186 12.02 -9.74 4.12
CA MET A 186 12.50 -8.78 5.10
C MET A 186 13.70 -7.97 4.60
N VAL A 187 14.68 -8.62 3.97
CA VAL A 187 15.86 -7.96 3.40
C VAL A 187 15.49 -7.00 2.29
N LEU A 188 14.65 -7.44 1.35
CA LEU A 188 14.20 -6.63 0.22
C LEU A 188 13.39 -5.41 0.70
N ARG A 189 12.53 -5.58 1.70
CA ARG A 189 11.82 -4.46 2.34
C ARG A 189 12.79 -3.46 2.98
N GLN A 190 13.83 -3.94 3.67
CA GLN A 190 14.84 -3.07 4.28
C GLN A 190 15.63 -2.28 3.23
N ARG A 191 15.80 -2.83 2.02
CA ARG A 191 16.40 -2.16 0.86
C ARG A 191 15.41 -1.29 0.07
N GLU A 192 14.16 -1.15 0.54
CA GLU A 192 13.09 -0.45 -0.15
C GLU A 192 12.69 -1.06 -1.51
N GLN A 193 12.98 -2.31 -1.74
CA GLN A 193 12.61 -3.08 -2.93
C GLN A 193 11.25 -3.75 -2.71
N TYR A 194 10.20 -2.93 -2.59
CA TYR A 194 8.87 -3.39 -2.14
C TYR A 194 8.18 -4.36 -3.09
N ALA A 195 8.41 -4.26 -4.41
CA ALA A 195 7.81 -5.17 -5.37
C ALA A 195 8.37 -6.58 -5.24
N GLU A 196 9.68 -6.69 -5.13
CA GLU A 196 10.39 -7.95 -4.94
C GLU A 196 10.09 -8.57 -3.58
N SER A 197 9.98 -7.74 -2.54
CA SER A 197 9.57 -8.17 -1.20
C SER A 197 8.17 -8.78 -1.17
N ALA A 198 7.23 -8.25 -1.95
CA ALA A 198 5.87 -8.76 -2.03
C ALA A 198 5.77 -10.08 -2.82
N ALA A 199 6.75 -10.38 -3.67
CA ALA A 199 6.82 -11.59 -4.47
C ALA A 199 7.55 -12.75 -3.75
N ALA A 200 8.37 -12.47 -2.72
CA ALA A 200 9.06 -13.47 -1.91
C ALA A 200 8.18 -14.04 -0.80
#